data_8911f7d27abe6fa040a50d8e3235ea51
#
_entry.id   8911f7d27abe6fa040a50d8e3235ea51
#
_cell.length_a   1.000
_cell.length_b   1.000
_cell.length_c   1.000
_cell.angle_alpha   90.00
_cell.angle_beta   90.00
_cell.angle_gamma   90.00
#
_symmetry.space_group_name_H-M   'P 1'
#
loop_
_entity.id
_entity.type
_entity.pdbx_description
1 polymer ?
#
loop_
_entity_poly.entity_id
_entity_poly.type
_entity_poly.pdbx_seq_one_letter_code
_entity_poly.pdbx_strand_id
1 'polypeptide(L)'
;MCLYVKSILNNADYYESMSYTAWIISIGNELLIGKTVNTNAAWLARKLTLLGYNVRRIITVPDAEEDVVEVFRDAVRRGVRVAISTGGLGPTFDDRTSEYLAKALGRKYVLNDEALRMVVETFKSRGLELTEPRLKQAKMPEGAKPLPNPVGTAPGIWVEEGNTIIIALPGVPAEMMSIFENYVEPKLREIGPRLHFVERSITVKGVPEADLAPIIERGMKMSGRVYIKSHPKGHEIRSPLVEIHVYASAEDARGAEDEVDRVINYLITAIRERGGEVLSG
;
A
#
# COMPACT_ATOMS: atom_id res chain seq x y z
N MET A 1 4.58 9.26 -17.66
CA MET A 1 3.84 8.99 -16.41
C MET A 1 3.90 10.16 -15.41
N CYS A 2 5.01 10.83 -15.19
CA CYS A 2 5.10 11.98 -14.27
C CYS A 2 4.31 13.24 -14.71
N LEU A 3 4.08 13.46 -16.00
CA LEU A 3 3.30 14.58 -16.54
C LEU A 3 1.77 14.40 -16.38
N TYR A 4 1.29 13.16 -16.28
CA TYR A 4 -0.15 12.88 -16.15
C TYR A 4 -0.71 13.17 -14.75
N VAL A 5 0.08 12.91 -13.70
CA VAL A 5 -0.31 13.22 -12.31
C VAL A 5 -0.38 14.74 -12.08
N LYS A 6 0.44 15.50 -12.79
CA LYS A 6 0.49 16.97 -12.70
C LYS A 6 -0.77 17.67 -13.24
N SER A 7 -1.57 16.98 -14.09
CA SER A 7 -2.81 17.52 -14.65
C SER A 7 -4.07 17.22 -13.83
N ILE A 8 -3.96 16.35 -12.82
CA ILE A 8 -5.09 15.85 -12.03
C ILE A 8 -5.26 16.61 -10.71
N LEU A 9 -4.15 17.10 -10.15
CA LEU A 9 -4.17 17.88 -8.92
C LEU A 9 -3.91 19.35 -9.26
N ASN A 10 -4.65 20.27 -8.61
CA ASN A 10 -4.23 21.67 -8.62
C ASN A 10 -2.80 21.74 -8.03
N ASN A 11 -2.05 22.82 -8.29
CA ASN A 11 -0.65 22.89 -7.90
C ASN A 11 -0.45 22.67 -6.37
N ALA A 12 -1.37 23.10 -5.52
CA ALA A 12 -1.28 22.93 -4.07
C ALA A 12 -1.46 21.45 -3.67
N ASP A 13 -2.49 20.79 -4.18
CA ASP A 13 -2.77 19.37 -3.92
C ASP A 13 -1.65 18.46 -4.48
N TYR A 14 -1.03 18.85 -5.61
CA TYR A 14 0.11 18.15 -6.18
C TYR A 14 1.34 18.23 -5.26
N TYR A 15 1.67 19.40 -4.73
CA TYR A 15 2.79 19.56 -3.80
C TYR A 15 2.51 18.88 -2.47
N GLU A 16 1.28 18.89 -1.98
CA GLU A 16 0.89 18.20 -0.76
C GLU A 16 0.95 16.67 -0.93
N SER A 17 0.47 16.12 -2.06
CA SER A 17 0.61 14.70 -2.38
C SER A 17 2.06 14.24 -2.55
N MET A 18 2.96 15.14 -2.96
CA MET A 18 4.41 14.88 -3.02
C MET A 18 5.04 14.76 -1.64
N SER A 19 4.44 15.37 -0.61
CA SER A 19 4.91 15.30 0.77
C SER A 19 4.59 13.96 1.44
N TYR A 20 3.54 13.26 0.98
CA TYR A 20 3.07 11.99 1.53
C TYR A 20 3.40 10.80 0.63
N THR A 21 4.65 10.69 0.19
CA THR A 21 5.10 9.57 -0.64
C THR A 21 5.22 8.27 0.15
N ALA A 22 4.84 7.15 -0.45
CA ALA A 22 4.99 5.83 0.14
C ALA A 22 5.76 4.87 -0.80
N TRP A 23 6.57 4.01 -0.20
CA TRP A 23 7.18 2.85 -0.84
C TRP A 23 6.72 1.57 -0.16
N ILE A 24 6.55 0.52 -0.97
CA ILE A 24 6.26 -0.83 -0.52
C ILE A 24 7.45 -1.70 -0.90
N ILE A 25 8.01 -2.41 0.07
CA ILE A 25 9.20 -3.23 -0.08
C ILE A 25 8.82 -4.67 0.28
N SER A 26 8.87 -5.57 -0.68
CA SER A 26 8.61 -6.99 -0.46
C SER A 26 9.94 -7.73 -0.40
N ILE A 27 10.20 -8.42 0.69
CA ILE A 27 11.43 -9.15 0.94
C ILE A 27 11.10 -10.64 0.90
N GLY A 28 11.73 -11.38 -0.01
CA GLY A 28 11.47 -12.80 -0.19
C GLY A 28 11.96 -13.33 -1.52
N ASN A 29 12.81 -14.34 -1.49
CA ASN A 29 13.31 -15.03 -2.69
C ASN A 29 12.19 -15.70 -3.49
N GLU A 30 11.15 -16.21 -2.82
CA GLU A 30 9.98 -16.86 -3.45
C GLU A 30 9.18 -15.93 -4.35
N LEU A 31 9.22 -14.62 -4.07
CA LEU A 31 8.57 -13.60 -4.88
C LEU A 31 9.35 -13.37 -6.18
N LEU A 32 10.69 -13.31 -6.09
CA LEU A 32 11.56 -13.05 -7.23
C LEU A 32 11.59 -14.20 -8.23
N ILE A 33 11.52 -15.46 -7.75
CA ILE A 33 11.46 -16.64 -8.63
C ILE A 33 10.02 -16.94 -9.12
N GLY A 34 9.04 -16.10 -8.77
CA GLY A 34 7.65 -16.27 -9.23
C GLY A 34 6.89 -17.44 -8.59
N LYS A 35 7.41 -18.03 -7.51
CA LYS A 35 6.74 -19.10 -6.78
C LYS A 35 5.49 -18.61 -6.03
N THR A 36 5.52 -17.37 -5.58
CA THR A 36 4.43 -16.74 -4.82
C THR A 36 4.04 -15.41 -5.46
N VAL A 37 2.73 -15.18 -5.62
CA VAL A 37 2.21 -13.91 -6.11
C VAL A 37 2.27 -12.88 -4.98
N ASN A 38 2.80 -11.70 -5.26
CA ASN A 38 2.94 -10.61 -4.29
C ASN A 38 1.61 -9.91 -3.99
N THR A 39 0.72 -10.60 -3.30
CA THR A 39 -0.61 -10.08 -2.91
C THR A 39 -0.50 -9.02 -1.81
N ASN A 40 0.50 -9.10 -0.93
CA ASN A 40 0.73 -8.13 0.14
C ASN A 40 0.98 -6.74 -0.42
N ALA A 41 1.82 -6.63 -1.45
CA ALA A 41 2.11 -5.33 -2.05
C ALA A 41 0.87 -4.70 -2.72
N ALA A 42 0.06 -5.49 -3.40
CA ALA A 42 -1.17 -5.02 -4.02
C ALA A 42 -2.18 -4.51 -2.96
N TRP A 43 -2.32 -5.25 -1.87
CA TRP A 43 -3.20 -4.89 -0.77
C TRP A 43 -2.74 -3.60 -0.05
N LEU A 44 -1.44 -3.51 0.28
CA LEU A 44 -0.85 -2.32 0.91
C LEU A 44 -0.95 -1.09 0.01
N ALA A 45 -0.72 -1.26 -1.31
CA ALA A 45 -0.85 -0.17 -2.26
C ALA A 45 -2.26 0.42 -2.25
N ARG A 46 -3.28 -0.46 -2.26
CA ARG A 46 -4.68 -0.03 -2.16
C ARG A 46 -4.96 0.69 -0.84
N LYS A 47 -4.55 0.13 0.29
CA LYS A 47 -4.76 0.74 1.62
C LYS A 47 -4.09 2.10 1.73
N LEU A 48 -2.83 2.23 1.33
CA LEU A 48 -2.09 3.49 1.37
C LEU A 48 -2.73 4.55 0.45
N THR A 49 -3.17 4.16 -0.73
CA THR A 49 -3.88 5.06 -1.65
C THR A 49 -5.18 5.59 -1.03
N LEU A 50 -5.97 4.72 -0.39
CA LEU A 50 -7.20 5.12 0.30
C LEU A 50 -6.94 6.02 1.52
N LEU A 51 -5.73 5.97 2.09
CA LEU A 51 -5.27 6.89 3.14
C LEU A 51 -4.68 8.20 2.59
N GLY A 52 -4.66 8.38 1.27
CA GLY A 52 -4.13 9.57 0.62
C GLY A 52 -2.63 9.55 0.35
N TYR A 53 -1.93 8.46 0.67
CA TYR A 53 -0.50 8.36 0.39
C TYR A 53 -0.25 8.06 -1.10
N ASN A 54 0.75 8.73 -1.66
CA ASN A 54 1.19 8.51 -3.04
C ASN A 54 2.20 7.36 -3.10
N VAL A 55 1.75 6.16 -3.46
CA VAL A 55 2.62 5.00 -3.63
C VAL A 55 3.49 5.19 -4.89
N ARG A 56 4.75 5.52 -4.67
CA ARG A 56 5.72 5.83 -5.74
C ARG A 56 6.46 4.61 -6.26
N ARG A 57 6.66 3.60 -5.40
CA ARG A 57 7.38 2.38 -5.75
C ARG A 57 6.82 1.18 -5.02
N ILE A 58 6.78 0.07 -5.74
CA ILE A 58 6.68 -1.29 -5.21
C ILE A 58 7.97 -1.98 -5.64
N ILE A 59 8.76 -2.43 -4.66
CA ILE A 59 10.09 -2.99 -4.88
C ILE A 59 10.10 -4.39 -4.27
N THR A 60 10.63 -5.36 -4.99
CA THR A 60 10.87 -6.70 -4.45
C THR A 60 12.38 -6.94 -4.42
N VAL A 61 12.88 -7.37 -3.27
CA VAL A 61 14.29 -7.68 -3.06
C VAL A 61 14.45 -9.11 -2.49
N PRO A 62 15.60 -9.76 -2.70
CA PRO A 62 15.90 -11.04 -2.08
C PRO A 62 16.10 -10.88 -0.55
N ASP A 63 16.13 -12.01 0.16
CA ASP A 63 16.51 -12.08 1.58
C ASP A 63 18.02 -11.89 1.79
N ALA A 64 18.64 -11.00 1.03
CA ALA A 64 20.05 -10.68 1.05
C ALA A 64 20.33 -9.36 1.76
N GLU A 65 21.37 -9.33 2.57
CA GLU A 65 21.73 -8.18 3.40
C GLU A 65 21.91 -6.90 2.56
N GLU A 66 22.69 -6.99 1.49
CA GLU A 66 23.06 -5.84 0.67
C GLU A 66 21.83 -5.17 0.08
N ASP A 67 20.92 -5.96 -0.51
CA ASP A 67 19.70 -5.49 -1.15
C ASP A 67 18.73 -4.85 -0.14
N VAL A 68 18.52 -5.52 1.00
CA VAL A 68 17.60 -5.03 2.04
C VAL A 68 18.15 -3.75 2.69
N VAL A 69 19.44 -3.70 2.99
CA VAL A 69 20.10 -2.51 3.55
C VAL A 69 20.04 -1.35 2.56
N GLU A 70 20.32 -1.61 1.27
CA GLU A 70 20.31 -0.58 0.24
C GLU A 70 18.93 0.04 0.06
N VAL A 71 17.87 -0.78 -0.06
CA VAL A 71 16.51 -0.28 -0.30
C VAL A 71 16.00 0.57 0.85
N PHE A 72 16.29 0.23 2.11
CA PHE A 72 15.92 1.05 3.25
C PHE A 72 16.71 2.37 3.30
N ARG A 73 18.02 2.32 3.04
CA ARG A 73 18.85 3.53 2.94
C ARG A 73 18.38 4.46 1.82
N ASP A 74 18.00 3.90 0.66
CA ASP A 74 17.49 4.70 -0.46
C ASP A 74 16.16 5.36 -0.10
N ALA A 75 15.27 4.68 0.62
CA ALA A 75 14.01 5.26 1.09
C ALA A 75 14.26 6.46 2.02
N VAL A 76 15.16 6.32 3.00
CA VAL A 76 15.53 7.41 3.92
C VAL A 76 16.21 8.56 3.17
N ARG A 77 17.20 8.27 2.34
CA ARG A 77 17.95 9.28 1.57
C ARG A 77 17.05 10.10 0.65
N ARG A 78 16.00 9.48 0.10
CA ARG A 78 15.01 10.18 -0.76
C ARG A 78 13.90 10.87 0.02
N GLY A 79 13.90 10.79 1.33
CA GLY A 79 12.90 11.42 2.18
C GLY A 79 11.49 10.84 1.97
N VAL A 80 11.39 9.54 1.68
CA VAL A 80 10.10 8.85 1.55
C VAL A 80 9.35 8.96 2.86
N ARG A 81 8.13 9.48 2.84
CA ARG A 81 7.37 9.70 4.08
C ARG A 81 7.07 8.39 4.81
N VAL A 82 6.68 7.34 4.07
CA VAL A 82 6.37 6.02 4.63
C VAL A 82 6.99 4.93 3.77
N ALA A 83 7.83 4.08 4.34
CA ALA A 83 8.36 2.88 3.72
C ALA A 83 7.83 1.66 4.48
N ILE A 84 7.01 0.83 3.83
CA ILE A 84 6.47 -0.39 4.46
C ILE A 84 7.12 -1.60 3.82
N SER A 85 7.75 -2.45 4.64
CA SER A 85 8.27 -3.74 4.18
C SER A 85 7.41 -4.90 4.67
N THR A 86 7.41 -5.99 3.89
CA THR A 86 6.79 -7.28 4.26
C THR A 86 7.78 -8.41 4.03
N GLY A 87 7.87 -9.32 5.01
CA GLY A 87 8.74 -10.50 4.96
C GLY A 87 9.95 -10.43 5.89
N GLY A 88 10.53 -11.59 6.17
CA GLY A 88 11.77 -11.76 6.93
C GLY A 88 11.73 -11.39 8.41
N LEU A 89 10.56 -11.48 9.08
CA LEU A 89 10.41 -11.25 10.53
C LEU A 89 10.20 -12.54 11.35
N GLY A 90 10.18 -13.69 10.70
CA GLY A 90 9.98 -14.98 11.34
C GLY A 90 11.19 -15.45 12.17
N PRO A 91 11.11 -16.69 12.69
CA PRO A 91 12.15 -17.26 13.54
C PRO A 91 13.25 -17.98 12.75
N THR A 92 13.13 -18.15 11.42
CA THR A 92 14.08 -18.95 10.64
C THR A 92 15.40 -18.19 10.41
N PHE A 93 16.43 -18.87 9.96
CA PHE A 93 17.78 -18.28 9.84
C PHE A 93 17.85 -17.16 8.79
N ASP A 94 17.00 -17.21 7.79
CA ASP A 94 16.87 -16.26 6.70
C ASP A 94 15.96 -15.05 7.02
N ASP A 95 15.16 -15.13 8.10
CA ASP A 95 14.36 -14.02 8.61
C ASP A 95 15.24 -12.97 9.30
N ARG A 96 15.90 -12.10 8.53
CA ARG A 96 16.86 -11.12 9.05
C ARG A 96 16.49 -9.67 8.73
N THR A 97 15.28 -9.42 8.29
CA THR A 97 14.83 -8.06 7.93
C THR A 97 15.02 -7.06 9.06
N SER A 98 14.72 -7.44 10.31
CA SER A 98 14.89 -6.57 11.47
C SER A 98 16.35 -6.19 11.72
N GLU A 99 17.28 -7.14 11.55
CA GLU A 99 18.72 -6.92 11.68
C GLU A 99 19.24 -6.00 10.56
N TYR A 100 18.83 -6.28 9.31
CA TYR A 100 19.23 -5.48 8.15
C TYR A 100 18.68 -4.06 8.23
N LEU A 101 17.47 -3.89 8.77
CA LEU A 101 16.91 -2.58 9.05
C LEU A 101 17.75 -1.81 10.07
N ALA A 102 18.16 -2.45 11.17
CA ALA A 102 19.05 -1.82 12.14
C ALA A 102 20.37 -1.36 11.49
N LYS A 103 20.96 -2.21 10.66
CA LYS A 103 22.19 -1.91 9.89
C LYS A 103 21.97 -0.78 8.88
N ALA A 104 20.84 -0.75 8.20
CA ALA A 104 20.49 0.31 7.25
C ALA A 104 20.46 1.68 7.93
N LEU A 105 19.92 1.73 9.15
CA LEU A 105 19.78 2.95 9.95
C LEU A 105 21.01 3.30 10.79
N GLY A 106 22.06 2.47 10.78
CA GLY A 106 23.22 2.65 11.64
C GLY A 106 22.91 2.51 13.15
N ARG A 107 21.83 1.81 13.50
CA ARG A 107 21.38 1.58 14.87
C ARG A 107 21.83 0.22 15.39
N LYS A 108 21.94 0.08 16.70
CA LYS A 108 22.21 -1.22 17.32
C LYS A 108 20.99 -2.14 17.11
N TYR A 109 21.27 -3.43 16.88
CA TYR A 109 20.25 -4.49 16.85
C TYR A 109 20.14 -5.06 18.26
N VAL A 110 19.07 -4.72 18.98
CA VAL A 110 18.92 -4.99 20.41
C VAL A 110 17.67 -5.81 20.73
N LEU A 111 17.70 -6.53 21.83
CA LEU A 111 16.50 -7.11 22.40
C LEU A 111 15.61 -5.98 22.93
N ASN A 112 14.40 -5.88 22.42
CA ASN A 112 13.42 -4.87 22.85
C ASN A 112 12.51 -5.47 23.93
N ASP A 113 12.46 -4.84 25.11
CA ASP A 113 11.73 -5.37 26.27
C ASP A 113 10.22 -5.48 26.03
N GLU A 114 9.63 -4.55 25.27
CA GLU A 114 8.20 -4.59 24.93
C GLU A 114 7.91 -5.72 23.94
N ALA A 115 8.71 -5.84 22.89
CA ALA A 115 8.62 -6.95 21.94
C ALA A 115 8.84 -8.29 22.61
N LEU A 116 9.77 -8.37 23.56
CA LEU A 116 10.02 -9.59 24.33
C LEU A 116 8.78 -10.01 25.12
N ARG A 117 8.14 -9.07 25.81
CA ARG A 117 6.87 -9.36 26.51
C ARG A 117 5.82 -9.90 25.56
N MET A 118 5.61 -9.24 24.39
CA MET A 118 4.65 -9.70 23.38
C MET A 118 4.95 -11.12 22.89
N VAL A 119 6.21 -11.41 22.58
CA VAL A 119 6.66 -12.73 22.12
C VAL A 119 6.44 -13.78 23.21
N VAL A 120 6.90 -13.52 24.44
CA VAL A 120 6.73 -14.43 25.58
C VAL A 120 5.24 -14.75 25.84
N GLU A 121 4.39 -13.72 25.88
CA GLU A 121 2.95 -13.89 26.11
C GLU A 121 2.29 -14.71 24.99
N THR A 122 2.64 -14.43 23.74
CA THR A 122 2.11 -15.16 22.59
C THR A 122 2.50 -16.65 22.62
N PHE A 123 3.76 -16.97 22.89
CA PHE A 123 4.19 -18.36 22.96
C PHE A 123 3.61 -19.08 24.17
N LYS A 124 3.55 -18.42 25.33
CA LYS A 124 2.94 -18.94 26.55
C LYS A 124 1.43 -19.25 26.38
N SER A 125 0.68 -18.33 25.75
CA SER A 125 -0.75 -18.51 25.54
C SER A 125 -1.07 -19.67 24.58
N ARG A 126 -0.12 -20.00 23.69
CA ARG A 126 -0.24 -21.13 22.75
C ARG A 126 0.36 -22.44 23.28
N GLY A 127 0.87 -22.46 24.49
CA GLY A 127 1.52 -23.63 25.07
C GLY A 127 2.82 -24.03 24.37
N LEU A 128 3.48 -23.08 23.71
CA LEU A 128 4.69 -23.31 22.95
C LEU A 128 5.94 -22.89 23.75
N GLU A 129 7.00 -23.67 23.64
CA GLU A 129 8.29 -23.37 24.28
C GLU A 129 8.96 -22.15 23.65
N LEU A 130 9.58 -21.31 24.46
CA LEU A 130 10.34 -20.15 24.03
C LEU A 130 11.81 -20.57 23.75
N THR A 131 12.15 -20.72 22.48
CA THR A 131 13.49 -21.10 22.02
C THR A 131 14.29 -19.87 21.55
N GLU A 132 15.61 -20.00 21.46
CA GLU A 132 16.49 -18.92 20.94
C GLU A 132 16.04 -18.34 19.58
N PRO A 133 15.71 -19.16 18.57
CA PRO A 133 15.18 -18.64 17.31
C PRO A 133 13.88 -17.84 17.46
N ARG A 134 13.05 -18.18 18.43
CA ARG A 134 11.81 -17.46 18.73
C ARG A 134 12.06 -16.14 19.44
N LEU A 135 13.06 -16.09 20.33
CA LEU A 135 13.53 -14.86 20.98
C LEU A 135 14.07 -13.84 19.97
N LYS A 136 14.64 -14.29 18.84
CA LYS A 136 15.09 -13.39 17.77
C LYS A 136 13.99 -12.45 17.29
N GLN A 137 12.72 -12.87 17.32
CA GLN A 137 11.58 -12.04 16.91
C GLN A 137 11.36 -10.80 17.80
N ALA A 138 11.96 -10.80 19.00
CA ALA A 138 11.95 -9.65 19.89
C ALA A 138 13.12 -8.69 19.69
N LYS A 139 14.07 -9.00 18.80
CA LYS A 139 15.20 -8.12 18.49
C LYS A 139 14.82 -7.17 17.36
N MET A 140 15.15 -5.89 17.53
CA MET A 140 14.85 -4.84 16.54
C MET A 140 15.84 -3.68 16.62
N PRO A 141 15.79 -2.73 15.69
CA PRO A 141 16.62 -1.52 15.79
C PRO A 141 16.38 -0.78 17.10
N GLU A 142 17.46 -0.29 17.72
CA GLU A 142 17.38 0.55 18.92
C GLU A 142 16.44 1.74 18.70
N GLY A 143 15.49 1.95 19.63
CA GLY A 143 14.46 2.99 19.53
C GLY A 143 13.26 2.65 18.65
N ALA A 144 13.20 1.46 18.07
CA ALA A 144 12.00 1.00 17.35
C ALA A 144 10.88 0.65 18.34
N LYS A 145 9.64 0.82 17.89
CA LYS A 145 8.42 0.46 18.62
C LYS A 145 7.86 -0.83 18.03
N PRO A 146 7.63 -1.88 18.82
CA PRO A 146 6.98 -3.09 18.35
C PRO A 146 5.50 -2.83 18.09
N LEU A 147 4.97 -3.47 17.05
CA LEU A 147 3.55 -3.48 16.74
C LEU A 147 2.99 -4.87 17.08
N PRO A 148 1.96 -4.96 17.95
CA PRO A 148 1.40 -6.25 18.35
C PRO A 148 0.90 -7.05 17.15
N ASN A 149 1.11 -8.38 17.20
CA ASN A 149 0.62 -9.32 16.19
C ASN A 149 -0.47 -10.23 16.80
N PRO A 150 -1.76 -9.92 16.63
CA PRO A 150 -2.84 -10.72 17.22
C PRO A 150 -2.97 -12.11 16.60
N VAL A 151 -2.50 -12.30 15.38
CA VAL A 151 -2.68 -13.54 14.60
C VAL A 151 -1.44 -14.44 14.67
N GLY A 152 -0.26 -13.85 14.53
CA GLY A 152 1.01 -14.58 14.47
C GLY A 152 1.86 -14.47 15.72
N THR A 153 3.18 -14.61 15.54
CA THR A 153 4.14 -14.62 16.67
C THR A 153 5.14 -13.46 16.61
N ALA A 154 5.52 -13.03 15.41
CA ALA A 154 6.46 -11.96 15.22
C ALA A 154 5.74 -10.60 15.30
N PRO A 155 6.08 -9.71 16.23
CA PRO A 155 5.57 -8.34 16.22
C PRO A 155 6.06 -7.61 14.96
N GLY A 156 5.26 -6.67 14.47
CA GLY A 156 5.72 -5.71 13.47
C GLY A 156 6.67 -4.69 14.11
N ILE A 157 7.31 -3.89 13.27
CA ILE A 157 8.29 -2.89 13.69
C ILE A 157 7.88 -1.52 13.15
N TRP A 158 7.90 -0.51 14.00
CA TRP A 158 7.75 0.89 13.63
C TRP A 158 9.00 1.65 14.07
N VAL A 159 9.68 2.30 13.13
CA VAL A 159 10.85 3.14 13.43
C VAL A 159 10.82 4.40 12.60
N GLU A 160 11.26 5.51 13.19
CA GLU A 160 11.33 6.81 12.54
C GLU A 160 12.79 7.19 12.33
N GLU A 161 13.12 7.65 11.12
CA GLU A 161 14.43 8.13 10.74
C GLU A 161 14.30 9.44 9.94
N GLY A 162 14.61 10.56 10.58
CA GLY A 162 14.33 11.88 10.03
C GLY A 162 12.83 12.04 9.74
N ASN A 163 12.48 12.33 8.49
CA ASN A 163 11.10 12.45 8.04
C ASN A 163 10.49 11.12 7.53
N THR A 164 11.26 10.05 7.52
CA THR A 164 10.83 8.74 7.00
C THR A 164 10.34 7.86 8.13
N ILE A 165 9.15 7.33 7.99
CA ILE A 165 8.60 6.28 8.84
C ILE A 165 8.83 4.96 8.14
N ILE A 166 9.53 4.04 8.79
CA ILE A 166 9.76 2.69 8.28
C ILE A 166 8.95 1.71 9.12
N ILE A 167 8.18 0.87 8.44
CA ILE A 167 7.33 -0.12 9.06
C ILE A 167 7.71 -1.48 8.46
N ALA A 168 8.10 -2.43 9.31
CA ALA A 168 8.33 -3.80 8.84
C ALA A 168 7.24 -4.73 9.38
N LEU A 169 6.63 -5.50 8.49
CA LEU A 169 5.52 -6.39 8.76
C LEU A 169 5.86 -7.84 8.35
N PRO A 170 5.24 -8.85 8.97
CA PRO A 170 5.40 -10.24 8.56
C PRO A 170 5.05 -10.48 7.09
N GLY A 171 5.61 -11.53 6.49
CA GLY A 171 5.28 -11.96 5.13
C GLY A 171 3.92 -12.65 5.01
N VAL A 172 3.43 -13.27 6.07
CA VAL A 172 2.13 -13.96 6.11
C VAL A 172 0.99 -12.94 5.94
N PRO A 173 0.15 -13.04 4.90
CA PRO A 173 -0.85 -12.02 4.59
C PRO A 173 -1.79 -11.70 5.75
N ALA A 174 -2.33 -12.71 6.44
CA ALA A 174 -3.25 -12.51 7.56
C ALA A 174 -2.61 -11.75 8.72
N GLU A 175 -1.33 -12.00 9.03
CA GLU A 175 -0.58 -11.31 10.07
C GLU A 175 -0.33 -9.84 9.67
N MET A 176 0.17 -9.65 8.44
CA MET A 176 0.45 -8.33 7.87
C MET A 176 -0.80 -7.45 7.87
N MET A 177 -1.93 -7.97 7.39
CA MET A 177 -3.20 -7.25 7.34
C MET A 177 -3.68 -6.89 8.74
N SER A 178 -3.65 -7.85 9.69
CA SER A 178 -4.07 -7.62 11.07
C SER A 178 -3.24 -6.53 11.78
N ILE A 179 -1.91 -6.57 11.64
CA ILE A 179 -1.05 -5.54 12.22
C ILE A 179 -1.32 -4.18 11.56
N PHE A 180 -1.45 -4.16 10.23
CA PHE A 180 -1.70 -2.93 9.50
C PHE A 180 -3.01 -2.27 9.94
N GLU A 181 -4.11 -3.00 9.92
CA GLU A 181 -5.45 -2.45 10.22
C GLU A 181 -5.59 -1.99 11.67
N ASN A 182 -5.02 -2.74 12.62
CA ASN A 182 -5.18 -2.42 14.03
C ASN A 182 -4.17 -1.37 14.56
N TYR A 183 -2.95 -1.31 13.98
CA TYR A 183 -1.87 -0.52 14.59
C TYR A 183 -1.18 0.46 13.63
N VAL A 184 -1.18 0.19 12.32
CA VAL A 184 -0.53 1.05 11.33
C VAL A 184 -1.52 2.05 10.75
N GLU A 185 -2.64 1.58 10.22
CA GLU A 185 -3.66 2.41 9.56
C GLU A 185 -4.14 3.58 10.44
N PRO A 186 -4.51 3.39 11.73
CA PRO A 186 -4.94 4.50 12.57
C PRO A 186 -3.88 5.60 12.71
N LYS A 187 -2.61 5.20 12.90
CA LYS A 187 -1.49 6.15 13.02
C LYS A 187 -1.21 6.88 11.71
N LEU A 188 -1.22 6.16 10.59
CA LEU A 188 -1.02 6.75 9.28
C LEU A 188 -2.15 7.71 8.90
N ARG A 189 -3.38 7.43 9.32
CA ARG A 189 -4.54 8.32 9.13
C ARG A 189 -4.39 9.62 9.93
N GLU A 190 -3.85 9.53 11.15
CA GLU A 190 -3.63 10.71 12.01
C GLU A 190 -2.56 11.66 11.44
N ILE A 191 -1.44 11.10 10.93
CA ILE A 191 -0.28 11.88 10.47
C ILE A 191 -0.22 12.07 8.96
N GLY A 192 -1.17 11.49 8.24
CA GLY A 192 -1.26 11.48 6.79
C GLY A 192 -1.95 12.70 6.20
N PRO A 193 -2.13 12.70 4.89
CA PRO A 193 -2.87 13.76 4.22
C PRO A 193 -4.33 13.77 4.69
N ARG A 194 -4.90 14.96 4.84
CA ARG A 194 -6.32 15.14 5.14
C ARG A 194 -7.15 15.03 3.86
N LEU A 195 -7.03 13.87 3.19
CA LEU A 195 -7.76 13.59 1.95
C LEU A 195 -8.55 12.29 2.10
N HIS A 196 -9.81 12.35 1.73
CA HIS A 196 -10.68 11.19 1.61
C HIS A 196 -10.69 10.73 0.15
N PHE A 197 -10.34 9.47 -0.09
CA PHE A 197 -10.41 8.84 -1.40
C PHE A 197 -11.64 7.96 -1.47
N VAL A 198 -12.37 8.10 -2.57
CA VAL A 198 -13.50 7.24 -2.91
C VAL A 198 -13.23 6.60 -4.27
N GLU A 199 -13.46 5.30 -4.36
CA GLU A 199 -13.42 4.53 -5.61
C GLU A 199 -14.79 3.95 -5.88
N ARG A 200 -15.25 4.07 -7.12
CA ARG A 200 -16.40 3.31 -7.65
C ARG A 200 -16.07 2.79 -9.03
N SER A 201 -16.66 1.65 -9.39
CA SER A 201 -16.49 1.07 -10.71
C SER A 201 -17.84 0.85 -11.37
N ILE A 202 -17.84 0.87 -12.72
CA ILE A 202 -18.93 0.44 -13.56
C ILE A 202 -18.40 -0.50 -14.63
N THR A 203 -19.21 -1.49 -15.01
CA THR A 203 -18.89 -2.39 -16.11
C THR A 203 -19.70 -1.99 -17.33
N VAL A 204 -19.02 -1.78 -18.45
CA VAL A 204 -19.59 -1.37 -19.74
C VAL A 204 -19.53 -2.52 -20.72
N LYS A 205 -20.65 -2.83 -21.35
CA LYS A 205 -20.76 -3.85 -22.40
C LYS A 205 -21.15 -3.19 -23.73
N GLY A 206 -20.59 -3.69 -24.82
CA GLY A 206 -20.99 -3.31 -26.17
C GLY A 206 -20.24 -2.11 -26.77
N VAL A 207 -19.38 -1.42 -25.99
CA VAL A 207 -18.56 -0.30 -26.50
C VAL A 207 -17.08 -0.65 -26.33
N PRO A 208 -16.29 -0.64 -27.40
CA PRO A 208 -14.84 -0.84 -27.34
C PRO A 208 -14.13 0.22 -26.50
N GLU A 209 -13.00 -0.13 -25.87
CA GLU A 209 -12.22 0.80 -25.03
C GLU A 209 -11.81 2.06 -25.79
N ALA A 210 -11.42 1.91 -27.07
CA ALA A 210 -11.03 3.05 -27.91
C ALA A 210 -12.17 4.08 -28.09
N ASP A 211 -13.43 3.63 -28.14
CA ASP A 211 -14.59 4.50 -28.27
C ASP A 211 -15.01 5.12 -26.94
N LEU A 212 -14.60 4.51 -25.82
CA LEU A 212 -14.77 5.04 -24.45
C LEU A 212 -13.75 6.13 -24.12
N ALA A 213 -12.57 6.12 -24.74
CA ALA A 213 -11.48 7.04 -24.43
C ALA A 213 -11.89 8.53 -24.48
N PRO A 214 -12.63 9.04 -25.50
CA PRO A 214 -13.08 10.43 -25.50
C PRO A 214 -14.09 10.78 -24.39
N ILE A 215 -14.90 9.80 -23.97
CA ILE A 215 -15.85 9.97 -22.86
C ILE A 215 -15.08 10.07 -21.55
N ILE A 216 -14.11 9.17 -21.36
CA ILE A 216 -13.24 9.14 -20.18
C ILE A 216 -12.45 10.44 -20.07
N GLU A 217 -11.85 10.92 -21.16
CA GLU A 217 -11.13 12.20 -21.15
C GLU A 217 -12.02 13.39 -20.74
N ARG A 218 -13.25 13.43 -21.21
CA ARG A 218 -14.19 14.48 -20.81
C ARG A 218 -14.55 14.35 -19.32
N GLY A 219 -14.79 13.12 -18.85
CA GLY A 219 -15.03 12.84 -17.42
C GLY A 219 -13.88 13.33 -16.54
N MET A 220 -12.64 13.06 -16.94
CA MET A 220 -11.44 13.55 -16.21
C MET A 220 -11.32 15.08 -16.22
N LYS A 221 -11.79 15.76 -17.26
CA LYS A 221 -11.80 17.25 -17.34
C LYS A 221 -12.89 17.91 -16.52
N MET A 222 -13.89 17.15 -16.03
CA MET A 222 -14.98 17.71 -15.20
C MET A 222 -14.48 18.14 -13.82
N SER A 223 -13.42 17.52 -13.32
CA SER A 223 -12.81 17.87 -12.03
C SER A 223 -11.33 17.54 -12.03
N GLY A 224 -10.50 18.43 -11.50
CA GLY A 224 -9.08 18.18 -11.25
C GLY A 224 -8.81 17.18 -10.11
N ARG A 225 -9.85 16.70 -9.44
CA ARG A 225 -9.77 15.77 -8.30
C ARG A 225 -10.21 14.36 -8.65
N VAL A 226 -10.54 14.10 -9.92
CA VAL A 226 -11.03 12.80 -10.41
C VAL A 226 -10.00 12.16 -11.33
N TYR A 227 -9.79 10.86 -11.15
CA TYR A 227 -9.03 10.01 -12.05
C TYR A 227 -9.90 8.85 -12.52
N ILE A 228 -9.85 8.54 -13.81
CA ILE A 228 -10.64 7.47 -14.41
C ILE A 228 -9.70 6.50 -15.10
N LYS A 229 -9.87 5.20 -14.86
CA LYS A 229 -9.13 4.14 -15.51
C LYS A 229 -10.06 3.10 -16.09
N SER A 230 -9.83 2.73 -17.35
CA SER A 230 -10.51 1.62 -18.03
C SER A 230 -9.64 0.36 -18.01
N HIS A 231 -10.29 -0.78 -17.89
CA HIS A 231 -9.68 -2.10 -17.90
C HIS A 231 -10.53 -3.04 -18.79
N PRO A 232 -10.05 -3.41 -19.99
CA PRO A 232 -10.69 -4.43 -20.79
C PRO A 232 -10.77 -5.77 -20.06
N LYS A 233 -11.94 -6.40 -20.03
CA LYS A 233 -12.18 -7.69 -19.35
C LYS A 233 -12.46 -8.84 -20.32
N GLY A 234 -12.57 -8.57 -21.63
CA GLY A 234 -12.95 -9.56 -22.64
C GLY A 234 -12.36 -9.28 -24.01
N HIS A 235 -12.87 -9.98 -25.02
CA HIS A 235 -12.47 -9.73 -26.42
C HIS A 235 -12.99 -8.38 -26.90
N GLU A 236 -12.10 -7.47 -27.24
CA GLU A 236 -12.41 -6.08 -27.60
C GLU A 236 -13.34 -5.93 -28.83
N ILE A 237 -13.38 -6.92 -29.72
CA ILE A 237 -14.09 -6.79 -31.01
C ILE A 237 -15.44 -7.51 -31.02
N ARG A 238 -15.56 -8.70 -30.43
CA ARG A 238 -16.79 -9.53 -30.56
C ARG A 238 -17.77 -9.35 -29.41
N SER A 239 -17.32 -8.97 -28.24
CA SER A 239 -18.15 -8.69 -27.08
C SER A 239 -17.37 -7.80 -26.12
N PRO A 240 -17.21 -6.50 -26.46
CA PRO A 240 -16.41 -5.62 -25.63
C PRO A 240 -17.04 -5.52 -24.24
N LEU A 241 -16.20 -5.80 -23.23
CA LEU A 241 -16.52 -5.67 -21.82
C LEU A 241 -15.39 -4.88 -21.18
N VAL A 242 -15.69 -3.71 -20.65
CA VAL A 242 -14.71 -2.80 -20.07
C VAL A 242 -15.16 -2.41 -18.67
N GLU A 243 -14.29 -2.60 -17.70
CA GLU A 243 -14.50 -2.08 -16.34
C GLU A 243 -13.88 -0.69 -16.26
N ILE A 244 -14.65 0.29 -15.81
CA ILE A 244 -14.20 1.67 -15.62
C ILE A 244 -14.18 1.96 -14.13
N HIS A 245 -13.01 2.29 -13.60
CA HIS A 245 -12.82 2.72 -12.23
C HIS A 245 -12.73 4.25 -12.18
N VAL A 246 -13.52 4.86 -11.32
CA VAL A 246 -13.51 6.29 -11.03
C VAL A 246 -13.03 6.51 -9.63
N TYR A 247 -11.96 7.26 -9.49
CA TYR A 247 -11.36 7.65 -8.22
C TYR A 247 -11.55 9.14 -8.03
N ALA A 248 -11.93 9.56 -6.83
CA ALA A 248 -11.91 10.97 -6.47
C ALA A 248 -11.29 11.17 -5.09
N SER A 249 -10.77 12.37 -4.87
CA SER A 249 -10.25 12.80 -3.57
C SER A 249 -10.82 14.15 -3.18
N ALA A 250 -11.15 14.34 -1.89
CA ALA A 250 -11.55 15.62 -1.33
C ALA A 250 -11.14 15.70 0.15
N GLU A 251 -11.25 16.89 0.73
CA GLU A 251 -10.93 17.13 2.14
C GLU A 251 -11.90 16.42 3.10
N ASP A 252 -13.10 16.08 2.63
CA ASP A 252 -14.08 15.31 3.37
C ASP A 252 -14.68 14.18 2.50
N ALA A 253 -15.23 13.16 3.17
CA ALA A 253 -15.76 11.96 2.52
C ALA A 253 -16.94 12.29 1.57
N ARG A 254 -17.82 13.20 1.98
CA ARG A 254 -18.99 13.57 1.19
C ARG A 254 -18.60 14.29 -0.09
N GLY A 255 -17.63 15.20 -0.02
CA GLY A 255 -17.10 15.86 -1.22
C GLY A 255 -16.46 14.90 -2.20
N ALA A 256 -15.76 13.86 -1.72
CA ALA A 256 -15.20 12.83 -2.58
C ALA A 256 -16.30 11.94 -3.20
N GLU A 257 -17.33 11.58 -2.45
CA GLU A 257 -18.51 10.84 -2.96
C GLU A 257 -19.26 11.65 -4.03
N ASP A 258 -19.55 12.91 -3.76
CA ASP A 258 -20.26 13.80 -4.69
C ASP A 258 -19.51 13.95 -6.03
N GLU A 259 -18.16 14.03 -5.96
CA GLU A 259 -17.31 14.09 -7.17
C GLU A 259 -17.37 12.79 -7.99
N VAL A 260 -17.27 11.63 -7.33
CA VAL A 260 -17.37 10.34 -7.99
C VAL A 260 -18.76 10.18 -8.63
N ASP A 261 -19.82 10.45 -7.87
CA ASP A 261 -21.20 10.29 -8.34
C ASP A 261 -21.51 11.18 -9.54
N ARG A 262 -21.05 12.43 -9.51
CA ARG A 262 -21.19 13.35 -10.64
C ARG A 262 -20.54 12.80 -11.91
N VAL A 263 -19.35 12.26 -11.81
CA VAL A 263 -18.61 11.71 -12.95
C VAL A 263 -19.20 10.38 -13.41
N ILE A 264 -19.57 9.50 -12.51
CA ILE A 264 -20.25 8.23 -12.83
C ILE A 264 -21.54 8.49 -13.60
N ASN A 265 -22.37 9.42 -13.15
CA ASN A 265 -23.62 9.78 -13.82
C ASN A 265 -23.37 10.31 -15.24
N TYR A 266 -22.35 11.15 -15.43
CA TYR A 266 -21.92 11.60 -16.73
C TYR A 266 -21.50 10.42 -17.64
N LEU A 267 -20.63 9.52 -17.12
CA LEU A 267 -20.16 8.37 -17.88
C LEU A 267 -21.31 7.46 -18.30
N ILE A 268 -22.24 7.14 -17.39
CA ILE A 268 -23.42 6.31 -17.68
C ILE A 268 -24.25 6.91 -18.81
N THR A 269 -24.52 8.21 -18.76
CA THR A 269 -25.30 8.91 -19.77
C THR A 269 -24.61 8.87 -21.14
N ALA A 270 -23.33 9.27 -21.17
CA ALA A 270 -22.59 9.34 -22.44
C ALA A 270 -22.32 7.95 -23.06
N ILE A 271 -22.19 6.91 -22.27
CA ILE A 271 -22.04 5.52 -22.72
C ILE A 271 -23.35 5.01 -23.33
N ARG A 272 -24.48 5.27 -22.67
CA ARG A 272 -25.80 4.88 -23.17
C ARG A 272 -26.15 5.58 -24.49
N GLU A 273 -25.81 6.85 -24.66
CA GLU A 273 -25.96 7.59 -25.91
C GLU A 273 -25.18 6.96 -27.07
N ARG A 274 -24.13 6.20 -26.81
CA ARG A 274 -23.36 5.42 -27.79
C ARG A 274 -23.82 3.96 -27.93
N GLY A 275 -24.95 3.62 -27.35
CA GLY A 275 -25.53 2.27 -27.45
C GLY A 275 -24.86 1.26 -26.49
N GLY A 276 -24.05 1.72 -25.54
CA GLY A 276 -23.45 0.88 -24.52
C GLY A 276 -24.43 0.50 -23.40
N GLU A 277 -24.30 -0.71 -22.90
CA GLU A 277 -24.99 -1.19 -21.70
C GLU A 277 -24.10 -1.02 -20.50
N VAL A 278 -24.61 -0.35 -19.45
CA VAL A 278 -23.87 -0.24 -18.16
C VAL A 278 -24.46 -1.24 -17.21
N LEU A 279 -23.64 -2.21 -16.83
CA LEU A 279 -23.95 -3.19 -15.79
C LEU A 279 -23.57 -2.57 -14.46
N SER A 280 -24.44 -2.69 -13.43
CA SER A 280 -24.16 -2.19 -12.08
C SER A 280 -22.89 -2.81 -11.53
N GLY A 281 -22.00 -1.98 -10.97
CA GLY A 281 -20.90 -2.40 -10.12
C GLY A 281 -21.38 -2.63 -8.70
#